data_2b34ebcd8b8bcb1305894198d2e38a06
#
_entry.id   2b34ebcd8b8bcb1305894198d2e38a06
#
_cell.length_a   1.000
_cell.length_b   1.000
_cell.length_c   1.000
_cell.angle_alpha   90.00
_cell.angle_beta   90.00
_cell.angle_gamma   90.00
#
_symmetry.space_group_name_H-M   'P 1'
#
loop_
_entity.id
_entity.type
_entity.pdbx_description
1 polymer ?
#
loop_
_entity_poly.entity_id
_entity_poly.type
_entity_poly.pdbx_seq_one_letter_code
_entity_poly.pdbx_strand_id
1 'polypeptide(L)' 'VDELSDLETKGTIARNATEEILVKRGNYWNIEVFDVRWYVNDKPSRKGIRMNIEEAKLLLKILERELE' A
#
# COMPACT_ATOMS: atom_id res chain seq x y z
N VAL A 1 -18.39 -4.39 -7.13
CA VAL A 1 -17.76 -3.53 -6.11
C VAL A 1 -16.26 -3.49 -6.35
N ASP A 2 -15.72 -2.30 -6.40
CA ASP A 2 -14.28 -2.11 -6.54
C ASP A 2 -13.59 -2.57 -5.25
N GLU A 3 -12.69 -3.54 -5.36
CA GLU A 3 -11.96 -4.06 -4.21
C GLU A 3 -11.17 -2.99 -3.46
N LEU A 4 -10.75 -1.93 -4.16
CA LEU A 4 -9.98 -0.85 -3.55
C LEU A 4 -10.85 0.10 -2.74
N SER A 5 -12.16 0.06 -2.91
CA SER A 5 -13.07 0.96 -2.18
C SER A 5 -13.18 0.61 -0.70
N ASP A 6 -12.83 -0.62 -0.32
CA ASP A 6 -12.86 -1.05 1.07
C ASP A 6 -11.57 -0.75 1.81
N LEU A 7 -10.60 -0.18 1.12
CA LEU A 7 -9.30 0.15 1.70
C LEU A 7 -9.23 1.63 2.03
N GLU A 8 -8.63 1.92 3.17
CA GLU A 8 -8.48 3.28 3.66
C GLU A 8 -7.03 3.72 3.52
N THR A 9 -6.82 4.91 2.96
CA THR A 9 -5.47 5.44 2.79
C THR A 9 -4.89 5.82 4.15
N LYS A 10 -3.75 5.22 4.49
CA LYS A 10 -3.07 5.47 5.75
C LYS A 10 -1.83 6.36 5.58
N GLY A 11 -1.28 6.42 4.39
CA GLY A 11 -0.10 7.26 4.14
C GLY A 11 0.10 7.46 2.65
N THR A 12 0.84 8.52 2.33
CA THR A 12 1.16 8.87 0.96
C THR A 12 2.61 9.28 0.88
N ILE A 13 3.33 8.75 -0.11
CA ILE A 13 4.73 9.11 -0.36
C ILE A 13 4.78 9.66 -1.78
N ALA A 14 4.95 10.96 -1.91
CA ALA A 14 5.00 11.61 -3.21
C ALA A 14 6.40 11.50 -3.81
N ARG A 15 6.47 11.14 -5.08
CA ARG A 15 7.72 11.16 -5.84
C ARG A 15 7.86 12.47 -6.62
N ASN A 16 6.78 12.87 -7.27
CA ASN A 16 6.73 14.11 -8.03
C ASN A 16 5.27 14.57 -8.15
N ALA A 17 4.99 15.54 -9.01
CA ALA A 17 3.65 16.12 -9.12
C ALA A 17 2.58 15.15 -9.61
N THR A 18 2.96 14.08 -10.32
CA THR A 18 2.00 13.17 -10.93
C THR A 18 2.07 11.74 -10.39
N GLU A 19 3.15 11.38 -9.70
CA GLU A 19 3.36 10.01 -9.22
C GLU A 19 3.51 9.99 -7.71
N GLU A 20 2.79 9.07 -7.07
CA GLU A 20 2.86 8.89 -5.62
C GLU A 20 2.62 7.44 -5.25
N ILE A 21 3.07 7.05 -4.07
CA ILE A 21 2.78 5.74 -3.49
C ILE A 21 1.72 5.95 -2.43
N LEU A 22 0.64 5.21 -2.54
CA LEU A 22 -0.41 5.22 -1.52
C LEU A 22 -0.34 3.93 -0.74
N VAL A 23 -0.31 4.07 0.59
CA VAL A 23 -0.33 2.94 1.51
C VAL A 23 -1.74 2.86 2.07
N LYS A 24 -2.44 1.81 1.74
CA LYS A 24 -3.82 1.61 2.17
C LYS A 24 -3.92 0.37 3.05
N ARG A 25 -4.89 0.38 3.95
CA ARG A 25 -5.17 -0.75 4.82
C ARG A 25 -6.67 -0.97 4.87
N GLY A 26 -7.08 -2.20 4.88
CA GLY A 26 -8.49 -2.53 5.00
C GLY A 26 -8.70 -4.03 4.91
N ASN A 27 -9.96 -4.42 4.67
CA ASN A 27 -10.33 -5.82 4.55
C ASN A 27 -10.60 -6.17 3.09
N TYR A 28 -10.05 -7.27 2.68
CA TYR A 28 -10.29 -7.84 1.37
C TYR A 28 -10.63 -9.32 1.56
N TRP A 29 -11.86 -9.69 1.21
CA TRP A 29 -12.35 -11.06 1.40
C TRP A 29 -12.20 -11.53 2.86
N ASN A 30 -12.54 -10.65 3.82
CA ASN A 30 -12.45 -10.91 5.27
C ASN A 30 -11.03 -11.11 5.79
N ILE A 31 -10.02 -10.74 5.01
CA ILE A 31 -8.62 -10.77 5.41
C ILE A 31 -8.12 -9.33 5.47
N GLU A 32 -7.52 -8.97 6.60
CA GLU A 32 -6.94 -7.63 6.72
C GLU A 32 -5.65 -7.57 5.91
N VAL A 33 -5.56 -6.56 5.04
CA VAL A 33 -4.43 -6.42 4.12
C VAL A 33 -3.91 -5.00 4.08
N PHE A 34 -2.66 -4.88 3.67
CA PHE A 34 -2.05 -3.62 3.26
C PHE A 34 -1.86 -3.64 1.76
N ASP A 35 -2.15 -2.52 1.11
CA ASP A 35 -1.92 -2.36 -0.32
C ASP A 35 -1.01 -1.17 -0.51
N VAL A 36 0.19 -1.40 -1.04
CA VAL A 36 1.18 -0.37 -1.34
C VAL A 36 1.27 -0.30 -2.85
N ARG A 37 0.82 0.80 -3.42
CA ARG A 37 0.64 0.90 -4.86
C ARG A 37 1.02 2.26 -5.40
N TRP A 38 1.60 2.26 -6.61
CA TRP A 38 1.86 3.49 -7.33
C TRP A 38 0.56 4.03 -7.91
N TYR A 39 0.36 5.33 -7.71
CA TYR A 39 -0.72 6.07 -8.36
C TYR A 39 -0.10 7.07 -9.32
N VAL A 40 -0.65 7.13 -10.52
CA VAL A 40 -0.21 8.05 -11.56
C VAL A 40 -1.40 8.90 -11.96
N ASN A 41 -1.29 10.23 -11.83
CA ASN A 41 -2.38 11.17 -12.10
C ASN A 41 -3.66 10.78 -11.33
N ASP A 42 -3.50 10.46 -10.04
CA ASP A 42 -4.59 10.09 -9.13
C ASP A 42 -5.31 8.79 -9.48
N LYS A 43 -4.72 7.97 -10.33
CA LYS A 43 -5.28 6.69 -10.71
C LYS A 43 -4.37 5.54 -10.27
N PRO A 44 -4.94 4.47 -9.70
CA PRO A 44 -4.13 3.32 -9.32
C PRO A 44 -3.51 2.66 -10.53
N SER A 45 -2.27 2.25 -10.39
CA SER A 45 -1.57 1.51 -11.43
C SER A 45 -1.47 0.03 -11.04
N ARG A 46 -0.91 -0.78 -11.94
CA ARG A 46 -0.66 -2.19 -11.65
C ARG A 46 0.62 -2.40 -10.84
N LYS A 47 1.41 -1.34 -10.69
CA LYS A 47 2.67 -1.40 -9.95
C LYS A 47 2.38 -1.26 -8.47
N GLY A 48 2.35 -2.38 -7.77
CA GLY A 48 2.07 -2.37 -6.35
C GLY A 48 2.10 -3.77 -5.79
N ILE A 49 1.95 -3.85 -4.49
CA ILE A 49 1.98 -5.11 -3.76
C ILE A 49 0.89 -5.09 -2.70
N ARG A 50 0.21 -6.21 -2.57
CA ARG A 50 -0.77 -6.42 -1.51
C ARG A 50 -0.25 -7.50 -0.60
N MET A 51 -0.30 -7.26 0.70
CA MET A 51 0.23 -8.18 1.68
C MET A 51 -0.69 -8.26 2.88
N ASN A 52 -0.64 -9.40 3.58
CA ASN A 52 -1.39 -9.54 4.81
C ASN A 52 -0.60 -8.90 5.96
N ILE A 53 -1.19 -8.90 7.17
CA ILE A 53 -0.57 -8.23 8.31
C ILE A 53 0.77 -8.86 8.70
N GLU A 54 0.87 -10.18 8.65
CA GLU A 54 2.12 -10.86 8.99
C GLU A 54 3.24 -10.51 8.02
N GLU A 55 2.91 -10.45 6.73
CA GLU A 55 3.87 -10.06 5.71
C GLU A 55 4.29 -8.60 5.88
N ALA A 56 3.36 -7.74 6.24
CA ALA A 56 3.65 -6.33 6.48
C ALA A 56 4.61 -6.16 7.66
N LYS A 57 4.42 -6.94 8.73
CA LYS A 57 5.31 -6.91 9.88
C LYS A 57 6.72 -7.35 9.53
N LEU A 58 6.85 -8.36 8.68
CA LEU A 58 8.16 -8.83 8.23
C LEU A 58 8.85 -7.78 7.36
N LEU A 59 8.10 -7.13 6.49
CA LEU A 59 8.63 -6.04 5.68
C LEU A 59 9.13 -4.90 6.55
N LEU A 60 8.38 -4.55 7.57
CA LEU A 60 8.78 -3.50 8.51
C LEU A 60 10.14 -3.82 9.14
N LYS A 61 10.33 -5.05 9.58
CA LYS A 61 11.60 -5.47 10.18
C LYS A 61 12.78 -5.37 9.21
N ILE A 62 12.54 -5.74 7.97
CA ILE A 62 13.56 -5.63 6.93
C ILE A 62 13.92 -4.19 6.68
N LEU A 63 12.92 -3.33 6.56
CA LEU A 63 13.14 -1.91 6.31
C LEU A 63 13.88 -1.23 7.47
N GLU A 64 13.51 -1.55 8.70
CA GLU A 64 14.19 -1.00 9.87
C GLU A 64 15.66 -1.38 9.90
N ARG A 65 15.96 -2.65 9.59
CA ARG A 65 17.33 -3.15 9.58
C ARG A 65 18.18 -2.49 8.49
N GLU A 66 17.62 -2.33 7.29
CA GLU A 66 18.38 -1.84 6.14
C GLU A 66 18.50 -0.32 6.08
N LEU A 67 17.59 0.40 6.72
CA LEU A 67 17.56 1.86 6.64
C LEU A 67 18.20 2.57 7.84
N GLU A 68 18.63 1.83 8.84
CA GLU A 68 19.33 2.40 10.00
C GLU A 68 20.82 2.52 9.76
#